data_df80cd7308e9f325a08ab4435aed4bdc
#
_entry.id   df80cd7308e9f325a08ab4435aed4bdc
#
_cell.length_a   1.000
_cell.length_b   1.000
_cell.length_c   1.000
_cell.angle_alpha   90.00
_cell.angle_beta   90.00
_cell.angle_gamma   90.00
#
_symmetry.space_group_name_H-M   'P 1'
#
loop_
_entity.id
_entity.type
_entity.pdbx_description
1 polymer ?
#
loop_
_entity_poly.entity_id
_entity_poly.type
_entity_poly.pdbx_seq_one_letter_code
_entity_poly.pdbx_strand_id
1 'polypeptide(L)'
;MDKNNKLTLLDCTFRDGGYYNSWDFRPSLVIKYLHAVVAANIDIIELGFRNFPQESFLGAFAYTTDMYIDSLNIDDHILVGVMIDANSI
;
A
#
# COMPACT_ATOMS: atom_id res chain seq x y z
N MET A 1 -14.72 9.06 25.10
CA MET A 1 -15.18 8.99 23.70
C MET A 1 -15.84 7.65 23.46
N ASP A 2 -16.98 7.65 22.82
CA ASP A 2 -17.69 6.44 22.47
C ASP A 2 -16.86 5.62 21.47
N LYS A 3 -16.77 4.30 21.66
CA LYS A 3 -16.09 3.40 20.73
C LYS A 3 -16.65 3.47 19.31
N ASN A 4 -17.96 3.72 19.21
CA ASN A 4 -18.65 3.78 17.91
C ASN A 4 -18.28 5.03 17.11
N ASN A 5 -17.62 5.99 17.75
CA ASN A 5 -17.18 7.24 17.10
C ASN A 5 -15.69 7.24 16.75
N LYS A 6 -15.04 6.09 16.85
CA LYS A 6 -13.63 6.00 16.46
C LYS A 6 -13.48 6.27 14.97
N LEU A 7 -12.58 7.17 14.62
CA LEU A 7 -12.22 7.44 13.22
C LEU A 7 -11.34 6.30 12.68
N THR A 8 -11.60 5.91 11.45
CA THR A 8 -10.73 5.00 10.71
C THR A 8 -9.83 5.84 9.80
N LEU A 9 -8.52 5.67 9.96
CA LEU A 9 -7.54 6.44 9.19
C LEU A 9 -7.00 5.59 8.06
N LEU A 10 -7.11 6.13 6.84
CA LEU A 10 -6.62 5.50 5.62
C LEU A 10 -5.45 6.32 5.08
N ASP A 11 -4.34 5.69 4.79
CA ASP A 11 -3.21 6.31 4.11
C ASP A 11 -3.03 5.73 2.71
N CYS A 12 -2.89 6.57 1.71
CA CYS A 12 -2.72 6.18 0.33
C CYS A 12 -1.45 6.77 -0.31
N THR A 13 -0.44 7.06 0.51
CA THR A 13 0.79 7.71 0.07
C THR A 13 1.46 6.96 -1.09
N PHE A 14 1.62 5.66 -0.97
CA PHE A 14 2.28 4.86 -2.02
C PHE A 14 1.40 4.70 -3.27
N ARG A 15 0.09 4.57 -3.08
CA ARG A 15 -0.82 4.50 -4.22
C ARG A 15 -0.72 5.77 -5.07
N ASP A 16 -0.81 6.94 -4.43
CA ASP A 16 -0.76 8.22 -5.12
C ASP A 16 0.66 8.59 -5.56
N GLY A 17 1.65 8.36 -4.70
CA GLY A 17 3.04 8.68 -5.00
C GLY A 17 3.63 7.88 -6.15
N GLY A 18 3.09 6.69 -6.40
CA GLY A 18 3.57 5.82 -7.46
C GLY A 18 3.45 6.39 -8.87
N TYR A 19 2.56 7.36 -9.07
CA TYR A 19 2.48 8.04 -10.37
C TYR A 19 3.76 8.80 -10.74
N TYR A 20 4.59 9.10 -9.75
CA TYR A 20 5.84 9.83 -9.97
C TYR A 20 7.05 8.92 -10.21
N ASN A 21 6.98 7.65 -9.82
CA ASN A 21 8.11 6.73 -9.89
C ASN A 21 7.74 5.34 -10.40
N SER A 22 6.60 5.20 -11.07
CA SER A 22 6.10 3.93 -11.61
C SER A 22 5.94 2.86 -10.52
N TRP A 23 5.57 3.28 -9.31
CA TRP A 23 5.36 2.42 -8.13
C TRP A 23 6.60 1.60 -7.74
N ASP A 24 7.78 2.14 -8.06
CA ASP A 24 9.07 1.53 -7.71
C ASP A 24 9.68 2.29 -6.53
N PHE A 25 9.39 1.84 -5.33
CA PHE A 25 9.88 2.45 -4.10
C PHE A 25 11.08 1.68 -3.56
N ARG A 26 12.09 2.40 -3.06
CA ARG A 26 13.26 1.77 -2.44
C ARG A 26 12.83 0.94 -1.23
N PRO A 27 13.41 -0.26 -1.04
CA PRO A 27 13.08 -1.09 0.13
C PRO A 27 13.25 -0.37 1.46
N SER A 28 14.27 0.46 1.60
CA SER A 28 14.49 1.22 2.84
C SER A 28 13.37 2.22 3.12
N LEU A 29 12.82 2.85 2.07
CA LEU A 29 11.70 3.76 2.20
C LEU A 29 10.43 3.00 2.58
N VAL A 30 10.22 1.83 2.00
CA VAL A 30 9.06 0.97 2.33
C VAL A 30 9.08 0.61 3.81
N ILE A 31 10.23 0.18 4.33
CA ILE A 31 10.39 -0.18 5.74
C ILE A 31 10.08 1.03 6.64
N LYS A 32 10.63 2.20 6.31
CA LYS A 32 10.37 3.41 7.09
C LYS A 32 8.89 3.79 7.07
N TYR A 33 8.25 3.67 5.91
CA TYR A 33 6.83 3.95 5.78
C TYR A 33 6.00 3.02 6.66
N LEU A 34 6.28 1.72 6.63
CA LEU A 34 5.53 0.75 7.43
C LEU A 34 5.68 0.99 8.93
N HIS A 35 6.88 1.41 9.39
CA HIS A 35 7.05 1.80 10.78
C HIS A 35 6.29 3.08 11.12
N ALA A 36 6.28 4.05 10.21
CA ALA A 36 5.58 5.32 10.44
C ALA A 36 4.07 5.15 10.55
N VAL A 37 3.46 4.28 9.73
CA VAL A 37 2.01 4.07 9.79
C VAL A 37 1.58 3.40 11.09
N VAL A 38 2.41 2.52 11.65
CA VAL A 38 2.15 1.95 12.98
C VAL A 38 2.22 3.04 14.05
N ALA A 39 3.28 3.86 14.03
CA ALA A 39 3.47 4.93 15.00
C ALA A 39 2.36 5.99 14.93
N ALA A 40 1.80 6.23 13.76
CA ALA A 40 0.72 7.20 13.55
C ALA A 40 -0.67 6.62 13.79
N ASN A 41 -0.78 5.35 14.16
CA ASN A 41 -2.06 4.65 14.37
C ASN A 41 -2.95 4.65 13.11
N ILE A 42 -2.34 4.49 11.95
CA ILE A 42 -3.08 4.31 10.70
C ILE A 42 -3.74 2.94 10.69
N ASP A 43 -4.99 2.87 10.26
CA ASP A 43 -5.77 1.63 10.28
C ASP A 43 -5.67 0.86 8.97
N ILE A 44 -5.64 1.58 7.85
CA ILE A 44 -5.65 0.99 6.50
C ILE A 44 -4.59 1.68 5.66
N ILE A 45 -3.83 0.91 4.90
CA ILE A 45 -2.89 1.46 3.92
C ILE A 45 -3.25 0.94 2.53
N GLU A 46 -3.26 1.83 1.55
CA GLU A 46 -3.39 1.47 0.14
C GLU A 46 -2.00 1.53 -0.49
N LEU A 47 -1.44 0.35 -0.80
CA LEU A 47 -0.05 0.25 -1.24
C LEU A 47 0.15 0.53 -2.73
N GLY A 48 -0.90 0.40 -3.51
CA GLY A 48 -0.78 0.61 -4.94
C GLY A 48 -1.90 -0.07 -5.71
N PHE A 49 -1.54 -0.63 -6.84
CA PHE A 49 -2.48 -1.25 -7.76
C PHE A 49 -2.20 -2.74 -7.94
N ARG A 50 -3.22 -3.47 -8.42
CA ARG A 50 -3.07 -4.82 -8.97
C ARG A 50 -3.39 -4.74 -10.45
N ASN A 51 -2.35 -4.66 -11.28
CA ASN A 51 -2.46 -4.59 -12.73
C ASN A 51 -2.04 -5.90 -13.36
N PHE A 52 -2.49 -6.13 -14.61
CA PHE A 52 -1.88 -7.15 -15.45
C PHE A 52 -0.45 -6.72 -15.84
N PRO A 53 0.45 -7.69 -16.13
CA PRO A 53 1.78 -7.35 -16.62
C PRO A 53 1.71 -6.43 -17.82
N GLN A 54 2.61 -5.45 -17.87
CA GLN A 54 2.67 -4.45 -18.91
C GLN A 54 4.06 -4.41 -19.55
N GLU A 55 4.14 -3.87 -20.77
CA GLU A 55 5.42 -3.80 -21.51
C GLU A 55 6.40 -2.82 -20.87
N SER A 56 5.91 -1.69 -20.37
CA SER A 56 6.79 -0.73 -19.69
C SER A 56 7.08 -1.16 -18.27
N PHE A 57 8.25 -0.75 -17.75
CA PHE A 57 8.64 -1.08 -16.40
C PHE A 57 7.68 -0.45 -15.37
N LEU A 58 7.23 -1.27 -14.44
CA LEU A 58 6.51 -0.81 -13.25
C LEU A 58 7.06 -1.55 -12.02
N GLY A 59 7.14 -0.84 -10.91
CA GLY A 59 7.64 -1.40 -9.65
C GLY A 59 6.66 -2.33 -8.97
N ALA A 60 7.08 -2.88 -7.82
CA ALA A 60 6.32 -3.91 -7.10
C ALA A 60 4.91 -3.46 -6.71
N PHE A 61 4.72 -2.18 -6.36
CA PHE A 61 3.41 -1.69 -5.93
C PHE A 61 2.45 -1.43 -7.09
N ALA A 62 2.89 -1.54 -8.34
CA ALA A 62 1.96 -1.57 -9.47
C ALA A 62 1.21 -2.90 -9.54
N TYR A 63 1.77 -3.97 -8.98
CA TYR A 63 1.20 -5.31 -9.00
C TYR A 63 0.75 -5.79 -7.64
N THR A 64 1.37 -5.35 -6.59
CA THR A 64 1.07 -5.61 -5.17
C THR A 64 0.58 -7.04 -4.94
N THR A 65 1.41 -8.01 -5.29
CA THR A 65 1.05 -9.43 -5.19
C THR A 65 0.95 -9.87 -3.73
N ASP A 66 0.17 -10.92 -3.46
CA ASP A 66 0.08 -11.47 -2.11
C ASP A 66 1.44 -11.91 -1.58
N MET A 67 2.26 -12.52 -2.43
CA MET A 67 3.62 -12.92 -2.04
C MET A 67 4.46 -11.74 -1.62
N TYR A 68 4.37 -10.62 -2.34
CA TYR A 68 5.12 -9.41 -2.00
C TYR A 68 4.61 -8.81 -0.70
N ILE A 69 3.29 -8.72 -0.51
CA ILE A 69 2.70 -8.23 0.74
C ILE A 69 3.18 -9.07 1.91
N ASP A 70 3.16 -10.39 1.80
CA ASP A 70 3.63 -11.28 2.86
C ASP A 70 5.10 -11.05 3.21
N SER A 71 5.92 -10.68 2.22
CA SER A 71 7.34 -10.40 2.44
C SER A 71 7.60 -9.12 3.25
N LEU A 72 6.62 -8.23 3.34
CA LEU A 72 6.79 -6.93 3.99
C LEU A 72 6.63 -6.98 5.52
N ASN A 73 6.13 -8.05 6.07
CA ASN A 73 5.89 -8.21 7.52
C ASN A 73 5.06 -7.05 8.10
N ILE A 74 3.95 -6.74 7.45
CA ILE A 74 3.08 -5.66 7.88
C ILE A 74 2.42 -6.03 9.20
N ASP A 75 2.32 -5.07 10.13
CA ASP A 75 1.67 -5.25 11.42
C ASP A 75 0.24 -5.76 11.25
N ASP A 76 -0.15 -6.75 12.05
CA ASP A 76 -1.45 -7.43 11.93
C ASP A 76 -2.65 -6.50 12.20
N HIS A 77 -2.42 -5.37 12.86
CA HIS A 77 -3.47 -4.40 13.14
C HIS A 77 -3.78 -3.49 11.94
N ILE A 78 -2.96 -3.56 10.90
CA ILE A 78 -3.11 -2.72 9.71
C ILE A 78 -3.75 -3.54 8.60
N LEU A 79 -4.84 -3.03 8.04
CA LEU A 79 -5.48 -3.60 6.86
C LEU A 79 -4.80 -3.07 5.61
N VAL A 80 -4.58 -3.95 4.64
CA VAL A 80 -3.93 -3.58 3.37
C VAL A 80 -4.97 -3.57 2.26
N GLY A 81 -5.03 -2.46 1.55
CA GLY A 81 -5.88 -2.30 0.38
C GLY A 81 -5.06 -2.10 -0.89
N VAL A 82 -5.65 -2.42 -2.01
CA VAL A 82 -5.08 -2.14 -3.33
C VAL A 82 -6.18 -1.64 -4.24
N MET A 83 -5.80 -0.87 -5.27
CA MET A 83 -6.72 -0.43 -6.32
C MET A 83 -6.64 -1.41 -7.49
N ILE A 84 -7.80 -1.69 -8.07
CA ILE A 84 -7.89 -2.55 -9.27
C ILE A 84 -8.39 -1.67 -10.41
N ASP A 85 -7.63 -1.63 -11.49
CA ASP A 85 -8.07 -0.98 -12.71
C ASP A 85 -9.20 -1.81 -13.34
N ALA A 86 -10.26 -1.16 -13.81
CA ALA A 86 -11.37 -1.84 -14.43
C ALA A 86 -10.96 -2.70 -15.62
N ASN A 87 -9.92 -2.30 -16.35
CA ASN A 87 -9.39 -3.05 -17.47
C ASN A 87 -8.58 -4.29 -17.05
N SER A 88 -8.29 -4.42 -15.76
CA SER A 88 -7.52 -5.54 -15.20
C SER A 88 -8.41 -6.59 -14.51
N ILE A 89 -9.71 -6.43 -14.58
CA ILE A 89 -10.66 -7.35 -13.98
C ILE A 89 -10.98 -8.49 -14.96
#